data_5b1ec1ef4d75610c383ca901fe96cd68
#
_entry.id   5b1ec1ef4d75610c383ca901fe96cd68
#
_cell.length_a   1.000
_cell.length_b   1.000
_cell.length_c   1.000
_cell.angle_alpha   90.00
_cell.angle_beta   90.00
_cell.angle_gamma   90.00
#
_symmetry.space_group_name_H-M   'P 1'
#
loop_
_entity.id
_entity.type
_entity.pdbx_description
1 polymer ?
#
loop_
_entity_poly.entity_id
_entity_poly.type
_entity_poly.pdbx_seq_one_letter_code
_entity_poly.pdbx_strand_id
1 'polypeptide(L)'
;MSKLIFSEEELYAEAPLETPHVANGVRMHGGFDGVGRYVPPRSGGRREAMSAWTKALKDRGGELFDADASLLTGARMPNVAQQTLLLEQGIGRPFWNGLTVTGKIEARGRILAEMTFPDLQQVIVEDISSMALGHLHRGLLVMHGIDEGGEPEKGIGGHDVMWVVARDLALGERAYPDVEPPETISRPEAGERLMPELPPEYEGMLSFLMNLLLIEFRAEIGFAATQEVLRNECLFLDRRAEAEEAAEIVGRIREDELIHVESLRLYLGELRELTLRTVDGGTIRGAEIIDRFWNGLVRWATVDQPAIAARNAYD
;
A
#
# COMPACT_ATOMS: atom_id res chain seq x y z
N MET A 1 26.07 18.44 -3.63
CA MET A 1 24.79 18.43 -2.86
C MET A 1 23.87 17.49 -3.62
N SER A 2 23.18 16.60 -2.94
CA SER A 2 22.16 15.75 -3.58
C SER A 2 21.03 16.63 -4.10
N LYS A 3 20.48 16.30 -5.27
CA LYS A 3 19.31 16.95 -5.84
C LYS A 3 18.10 16.64 -4.93
N LEU A 4 17.29 17.63 -4.61
CA LEU A 4 16.13 17.51 -3.73
C LEU A 4 14.82 17.95 -4.41
N ILE A 5 14.92 18.56 -5.60
CA ILE A 5 13.77 18.93 -6.43
C ILE A 5 13.81 18.05 -7.67
N PHE A 6 12.74 17.33 -7.91
CA PHE A 6 12.61 16.36 -9.00
C PHE A 6 11.41 16.76 -9.87
N SER A 7 11.55 16.59 -11.18
CA SER A 7 10.42 16.71 -12.11
C SER A 7 9.57 15.42 -12.10
N GLU A 8 8.33 15.52 -12.59
CA GLU A 8 7.49 14.34 -12.81
C GLU A 8 8.18 13.30 -13.69
N GLU A 9 8.81 13.74 -14.80
CA GLU A 9 9.52 12.87 -15.73
C GLU A 9 10.63 12.07 -15.04
N GLU A 10 11.37 12.72 -14.12
CA GLU A 10 12.42 12.05 -13.35
C GLU A 10 11.85 11.06 -12.35
N LEU A 11 10.76 11.42 -11.66
CA LEU A 11 10.12 10.54 -10.67
C LEU A 11 9.44 9.32 -11.31
N TYR A 12 8.88 9.49 -12.52
CA TYR A 12 8.16 8.42 -13.23
C TYR A 12 9.07 7.59 -14.14
N ALA A 13 10.36 7.90 -14.18
CA ALA A 13 11.30 7.19 -15.04
C ALA A 13 11.36 5.70 -14.70
N GLU A 14 11.16 4.87 -15.73
CA GLU A 14 11.35 3.42 -15.61
C GLU A 14 12.83 3.09 -15.41
N ALA A 15 13.10 2.05 -14.63
CA ALA A 15 14.41 1.43 -14.64
C ALA A 15 14.58 0.60 -15.94
N PRO A 16 15.82 0.39 -16.42
CA PRO A 16 16.05 -0.46 -17.58
C PRO A 16 15.55 -1.89 -17.36
N LEU A 17 14.75 -2.39 -18.30
CA LEU A 17 14.21 -3.75 -18.31
C LEU A 17 14.73 -4.51 -19.54
N GLU A 18 15.15 -5.76 -19.36
CA GLU A 18 15.47 -6.65 -20.48
C GLU A 18 14.23 -7.39 -20.99
N THR A 19 13.36 -7.81 -20.07
CA THR A 19 12.12 -8.49 -20.42
C THR A 19 10.93 -7.95 -19.63
N PRO A 20 9.77 -7.86 -20.28
CA PRO A 20 8.53 -7.44 -19.60
C PRO A 20 8.02 -8.52 -18.65
N HIS A 21 7.27 -8.10 -17.63
CA HIS A 21 6.51 -9.01 -16.78
C HIS A 21 5.23 -9.47 -17.50
N VAL A 22 5.19 -10.72 -17.92
CA VAL A 22 4.05 -11.34 -18.59
C VAL A 22 3.78 -12.70 -17.97
N ALA A 23 2.56 -12.95 -17.52
CA ALA A 23 2.09 -14.25 -17.06
C ALA A 23 0.66 -14.50 -17.53
N ASN A 24 0.30 -15.75 -17.81
CA ASN A 24 -1.00 -16.14 -18.36
C ASN A 24 -1.45 -15.29 -19.58
N GLY A 25 -0.48 -14.86 -20.41
CA GLY A 25 -0.75 -13.99 -21.56
C GLY A 25 -1.08 -12.53 -21.24
N VAL A 26 -1.01 -12.12 -19.98
CA VAL A 26 -1.31 -10.77 -19.51
C VAL A 26 -0.02 -10.01 -19.24
N ARG A 27 0.12 -8.79 -19.77
CA ARG A 27 1.19 -7.86 -19.46
C ARG A 27 0.88 -7.14 -18.15
N MET A 28 1.79 -7.25 -17.20
CA MET A 28 1.76 -6.54 -15.93
C MET A 28 2.90 -5.52 -15.86
N HIS A 29 2.84 -4.59 -14.94
CA HIS A 29 3.89 -3.61 -14.73
C HIS A 29 5.20 -4.23 -14.23
N GLY A 30 6.26 -3.44 -14.15
CA GLY A 30 7.59 -3.95 -13.86
C GLY A 30 8.11 -4.88 -14.96
N GLY A 31 9.14 -5.62 -14.63
CA GLY A 31 9.80 -6.55 -15.55
C GLY A 31 11.03 -7.17 -14.93
N PHE A 32 11.96 -7.62 -15.77
CA PHE A 32 13.16 -8.29 -15.29
C PHE A 32 14.43 -7.67 -15.92
N ASP A 33 15.48 -7.61 -15.10
CA ASP A 33 16.81 -7.22 -15.55
C ASP A 33 17.53 -8.34 -16.33
N GLY A 34 18.74 -8.05 -16.83
CA GLY A 34 19.53 -8.99 -17.64
C GLY A 34 19.98 -10.25 -16.92
N VAL A 35 19.75 -10.37 -15.60
CA VAL A 35 20.01 -11.58 -14.82
C VAL A 35 18.72 -12.22 -14.27
N GLY A 36 17.57 -11.75 -14.76
CA GLY A 36 16.26 -12.31 -14.43
C GLY A 36 15.71 -11.91 -13.05
N ARG A 37 16.24 -10.85 -12.43
CA ARG A 37 15.68 -10.31 -11.18
C ARG A 37 14.53 -9.36 -11.49
N TYR A 38 13.50 -9.40 -10.67
CA TYR A 38 12.39 -8.45 -10.79
C TYR A 38 12.85 -7.02 -10.55
N VAL A 39 12.32 -6.14 -11.35
CA VAL A 39 12.53 -4.69 -11.27
C VAL A 39 11.16 -4.04 -11.12
N PRO A 40 10.86 -3.44 -9.96
CA PRO A 40 9.61 -2.73 -9.71
C PRO A 40 9.35 -1.62 -10.75
N PRO A 41 8.07 -1.35 -11.04
CA PRO A 41 7.71 -0.31 -12.00
C PRO A 41 8.21 1.06 -11.53
N ARG A 42 8.59 1.92 -12.48
CA ARG A 42 8.99 3.32 -12.20
C ARG A 42 10.00 3.49 -11.06
N SER A 43 10.82 2.46 -10.85
CA SER A 43 11.78 2.44 -9.73
C SER A 43 13.06 3.23 -10.01
N GLY A 44 13.32 3.65 -11.25
CA GLY A 44 14.55 4.34 -11.62
C GLY A 44 14.73 5.66 -10.87
N GLY A 45 13.84 6.62 -11.10
CA GLY A 45 13.92 7.95 -10.49
C GLY A 45 13.42 7.99 -9.04
N ARG A 46 12.33 7.29 -8.73
CA ARG A 46 11.73 7.39 -7.38
C ARG A 46 12.60 6.83 -6.27
N ARG A 47 13.39 5.77 -6.49
CA ARG A 47 14.35 5.25 -5.50
C ARG A 47 15.44 6.27 -5.18
N GLU A 48 15.96 6.96 -6.19
CA GLU A 48 16.93 8.03 -6.01
C GLU A 48 16.33 9.19 -5.21
N ALA A 49 15.14 9.64 -5.57
CA ALA A 49 14.44 10.71 -4.88
C ALA A 49 14.14 10.36 -3.41
N MET A 50 13.58 9.18 -3.15
CA MET A 50 13.30 8.70 -1.79
C MET A 50 14.58 8.64 -0.95
N SER A 51 15.66 8.13 -1.50
CA SER A 51 16.96 8.08 -0.81
C SER A 51 17.47 9.48 -0.48
N ALA A 52 17.38 10.43 -1.41
CA ALA A 52 17.81 11.81 -1.22
C ALA A 52 16.97 12.54 -0.17
N TRP A 53 15.63 12.42 -0.22
CA TRP A 53 14.72 13.02 0.77
C TRP A 53 14.86 12.38 2.15
N THR A 54 14.97 11.04 2.23
CA THR A 54 15.21 10.34 3.50
C THR A 54 16.51 10.78 4.15
N LYS A 55 17.59 10.93 3.34
CA LYS A 55 18.85 11.49 3.86
C LYS A 55 18.66 12.90 4.36
N ALA A 56 17.98 13.77 3.62
CA ALA A 56 17.73 15.15 4.02
C ALA A 56 16.87 15.24 5.29
N LEU A 57 15.88 14.35 5.47
CA LEU A 57 15.10 14.24 6.69
C LEU A 57 16.01 13.91 7.88
N LYS A 58 16.88 12.89 7.75
CA LYS A 58 17.84 12.51 8.80
C LYS A 58 18.86 13.61 9.10
N ASP A 59 19.37 14.30 8.09
CA ASP A 59 20.31 15.41 8.24
C ASP A 59 19.70 16.60 9.04
N ARG A 60 18.34 16.71 9.04
CA ARG A 60 17.58 17.67 9.87
C ARG A 60 17.25 17.15 11.27
N GLY A 61 17.64 15.92 11.60
CA GLY A 61 17.34 15.26 12.88
C GLY A 61 16.02 14.52 12.93
N GLY A 62 15.31 14.43 11.83
CA GLY A 62 14.08 13.64 11.69
C GLY A 62 14.36 12.17 11.34
N GLU A 63 13.34 11.35 11.41
CA GLU A 63 13.38 9.92 11.10
C GLU A 63 12.16 9.54 10.24
N LEU A 64 12.30 8.46 9.48
CA LEU A 64 11.13 7.84 8.83
C LEU A 64 10.11 7.46 9.91
N PHE A 65 8.84 7.73 9.62
CA PHE A 65 7.77 7.41 10.57
C PHE A 65 7.75 5.94 10.93
N ASP A 66 7.65 5.61 12.21
CA ASP A 66 7.52 4.23 12.67
C ASP A 66 6.07 3.77 12.53
N ALA A 67 5.86 2.74 11.71
CA ALA A 67 4.53 2.18 11.46
C ALA A 67 4.04 1.21 12.55
N ASP A 68 4.74 1.08 13.69
CA ASP A 68 4.42 0.22 14.83
C ASP A 68 4.28 -1.29 14.47
N ALA A 69 5.30 -2.06 14.79
CA ALA A 69 5.34 -3.50 14.49
C ALA A 69 4.18 -4.31 15.11
N SER A 70 3.48 -3.78 16.12
CA SER A 70 2.28 -4.42 16.68
C SER A 70 1.16 -4.59 15.66
N LEU A 71 1.12 -3.74 14.63
CA LEU A 71 0.16 -3.86 13.54
C LEU A 71 0.33 -5.13 12.71
N LEU A 72 1.53 -5.74 12.72
CA LEU A 72 1.82 -7.01 12.05
C LEU A 72 1.48 -8.23 12.92
N THR A 73 0.97 -8.01 14.13
CA THR A 73 0.56 -9.07 15.04
C THR A 73 -0.95 -9.25 15.05
N GLY A 74 -1.43 -10.40 15.46
CA GLY A 74 -2.85 -10.70 15.61
C GLY A 74 -3.28 -11.93 14.81
N ALA A 75 -4.45 -12.47 15.17
CA ALA A 75 -5.01 -13.61 14.51
C ALA A 75 -5.67 -13.20 13.18
N ARG A 76 -5.24 -13.82 12.10
CA ARG A 76 -5.93 -13.78 10.80
C ARG A 76 -6.86 -15.01 10.71
N MET A 77 -8.06 -14.79 10.22
CA MET A 77 -9.04 -15.86 10.02
C MET A 77 -9.57 -15.84 8.57
N PRO A 78 -9.47 -16.92 7.81
CA PRO A 78 -8.70 -18.12 8.13
C PRO A 78 -7.19 -17.85 8.15
N ASN A 79 -6.45 -18.46 9.09
CA ASN A 79 -4.98 -18.47 9.07
C ASN A 79 -4.46 -19.47 8.03
N VAL A 80 -3.13 -19.52 7.82
CA VAL A 80 -2.50 -20.40 6.82
C VAL A 80 -2.92 -21.86 7.02
N ALA A 81 -2.88 -22.40 8.25
CA ALA A 81 -3.25 -23.78 8.53
C ALA A 81 -4.73 -24.07 8.24
N GLN A 82 -5.62 -23.17 8.61
CA GLN A 82 -7.06 -23.29 8.29
C GLN A 82 -7.31 -23.21 6.78
N GLN A 83 -6.63 -22.28 6.09
CA GLN A 83 -6.74 -22.13 4.65
C GLN A 83 -6.22 -23.38 3.94
N THR A 84 -5.09 -23.94 4.38
CA THR A 84 -4.55 -25.21 3.87
C THR A 84 -5.57 -26.34 4.04
N LEU A 85 -6.13 -26.51 5.24
CA LEU A 85 -7.14 -27.53 5.50
C LEU A 85 -8.37 -27.39 4.60
N LEU A 86 -8.87 -26.16 4.39
CA LEU A 86 -10.01 -25.93 3.50
C LEU A 86 -9.68 -26.38 2.06
N LEU A 87 -8.51 -26.01 1.56
CA LEU A 87 -8.05 -26.38 0.21
C LEU A 87 -7.86 -27.90 0.06
N GLU A 88 -7.29 -28.60 1.06
CA GLU A 88 -7.16 -30.06 1.09
C GLU A 88 -8.51 -30.77 1.02
N GLN A 89 -9.55 -30.15 1.58
CA GLN A 89 -10.94 -30.66 1.53
C GLN A 89 -11.68 -30.25 0.24
N GLY A 90 -11.01 -29.60 -0.73
CA GLY A 90 -11.62 -29.13 -1.95
C GLY A 90 -12.47 -27.86 -1.79
N ILE A 91 -12.38 -27.17 -0.64
CA ILE A 91 -13.11 -25.95 -0.35
C ILE A 91 -12.24 -24.74 -0.73
N GLY A 92 -12.07 -24.51 -2.05
CA GLY A 92 -11.21 -23.43 -2.57
C GLY A 92 -11.86 -22.04 -2.57
N ARG A 93 -13.19 -21.95 -2.46
CA ARG A 93 -13.92 -20.68 -2.57
C ARG A 93 -13.44 -19.57 -1.61
N PRO A 94 -13.17 -19.82 -0.31
CA PRO A 94 -12.67 -18.76 0.57
C PRO A 94 -11.34 -18.16 0.13
N PHE A 95 -10.43 -19.01 -0.37
CA PHE A 95 -9.14 -18.54 -0.90
C PHE A 95 -9.31 -17.75 -2.19
N TRP A 96 -10.11 -18.25 -3.13
CA TRP A 96 -10.44 -17.56 -4.36
C TRP A 96 -11.10 -16.19 -4.10
N ASN A 97 -12.06 -16.14 -3.16
CA ASN A 97 -12.68 -14.89 -2.73
C ASN A 97 -11.65 -13.91 -2.15
N GLY A 98 -10.72 -14.39 -1.32
CA GLY A 98 -9.67 -13.56 -0.75
C GLY A 98 -8.83 -12.87 -1.82
N LEU A 99 -8.34 -13.63 -2.81
CA LEU A 99 -7.56 -13.09 -3.92
C LEU A 99 -8.37 -12.10 -4.78
N THR A 100 -9.64 -12.42 -5.04
CA THR A 100 -10.55 -11.55 -5.81
C THR A 100 -10.81 -10.23 -5.08
N VAL A 101 -11.12 -10.29 -3.79
CA VAL A 101 -11.37 -9.11 -2.95
C VAL A 101 -10.13 -8.24 -2.87
N THR A 102 -8.94 -8.84 -2.69
CA THR A 102 -7.69 -8.08 -2.67
C THR A 102 -7.48 -7.35 -3.99
N GLY A 103 -7.53 -8.03 -5.14
CA GLY A 103 -7.37 -7.37 -6.44
C GLY A 103 -8.38 -6.24 -6.69
N LYS A 104 -9.64 -6.39 -6.23
CA LYS A 104 -10.64 -5.31 -6.33
C LYS A 104 -10.36 -4.13 -5.37
N ILE A 105 -9.71 -4.37 -4.23
CA ILE A 105 -9.26 -3.31 -3.31
C ILE A 105 -8.11 -2.55 -3.95
N GLU A 106 -7.11 -3.24 -4.48
CA GLU A 106 -5.98 -2.65 -5.21
C GLU A 106 -6.48 -1.77 -6.38
N ALA A 107 -7.46 -2.27 -7.15
CA ALA A 107 -8.07 -1.48 -8.23
C ALA A 107 -8.61 -0.12 -7.76
N ARG A 108 -9.10 -0.01 -6.52
CA ARG A 108 -9.52 1.27 -5.93
C ARG A 108 -8.35 2.20 -5.64
N GLY A 109 -7.15 1.65 -5.41
CA GLY A 109 -5.92 2.40 -5.17
C GLY A 109 -5.53 3.28 -6.35
N ARG A 110 -5.98 2.97 -7.58
CA ARG A 110 -5.80 3.83 -8.76
C ARG A 110 -6.20 5.28 -8.52
N ILE A 111 -7.17 5.55 -7.64
CA ILE A 111 -7.64 6.90 -7.32
C ILE A 111 -6.51 7.80 -6.81
N LEU A 112 -5.47 7.24 -6.19
CA LEU A 112 -4.30 8.00 -5.71
C LEU A 112 -3.61 8.79 -6.81
N ALA A 113 -3.62 8.26 -8.05
CA ALA A 113 -3.06 8.93 -9.22
C ALA A 113 -3.93 10.09 -9.72
N GLU A 114 -5.20 10.14 -9.34
CA GLU A 114 -6.20 11.09 -9.84
C GLU A 114 -6.67 12.08 -8.76
N MET A 115 -6.38 11.82 -7.49
CA MET A 115 -6.78 12.66 -6.36
C MET A 115 -6.11 14.04 -6.44
N THR A 116 -6.89 15.06 -6.06
CA THR A 116 -6.38 16.40 -5.84
C THR A 116 -6.29 16.66 -4.35
N PHE A 117 -5.12 17.03 -3.86
CA PHE A 117 -4.87 17.36 -2.47
C PHE A 117 -4.79 18.88 -2.25
N PRO A 118 -5.13 19.39 -1.07
CA PRO A 118 -4.88 20.77 -0.72
C PRO A 118 -3.37 21.06 -0.71
N ASP A 119 -3.00 22.29 -1.05
CA ASP A 119 -1.59 22.72 -1.02
C ASP A 119 -1.10 22.79 0.43
N LEU A 120 -0.27 21.81 0.82
CA LEU A 120 0.30 21.73 2.18
C LEU A 120 1.12 22.96 2.59
N GLN A 121 1.71 23.70 1.63
CA GLN A 121 2.45 24.90 1.96
C GLN A 121 1.57 25.98 2.62
N GLN A 122 0.26 25.96 2.39
CA GLN A 122 -0.67 26.91 3.02
C GLN A 122 -0.81 26.66 4.52
N VAL A 123 -0.70 25.41 4.96
CA VAL A 123 -0.85 25.04 6.38
C VAL A 123 0.51 24.81 7.06
N ILE A 124 1.58 24.59 6.33
CA ILE A 124 2.94 24.40 6.88
C ILE A 124 3.68 25.74 6.91
N VAL A 125 4.42 25.98 8.00
CA VAL A 125 5.20 27.22 8.21
C VAL A 125 6.50 27.22 7.42
N GLU A 126 7.22 26.10 7.46
CA GLU A 126 8.51 25.91 6.80
C GLU A 126 8.33 25.75 5.28
N ASP A 127 9.35 26.06 4.49
CA ASP A 127 9.38 25.81 3.04
C ASP A 127 9.54 24.30 2.76
N ILE A 128 8.53 23.69 2.14
CA ILE A 128 8.51 22.26 1.78
C ILE A 128 8.91 21.99 0.32
N SER A 129 9.26 22.99 -0.46
CA SER A 129 9.51 22.87 -1.90
C SER A 129 10.59 21.84 -2.27
N SER A 130 11.56 21.60 -1.37
CA SER A 130 12.63 20.61 -1.52
C SER A 130 12.41 19.31 -0.74
N MET A 131 11.19 19.09 -0.24
CA MET A 131 10.80 17.91 0.53
C MET A 131 9.93 16.98 -0.32
N ALA A 132 9.80 15.72 0.08
CA ALA A 132 8.85 14.80 -0.53
C ALA A 132 7.42 15.34 -0.47
N LEU A 133 7.03 15.99 0.64
CA LEU A 133 5.73 16.65 0.80
C LEU A 133 5.47 17.76 -0.23
N GLY A 134 6.48 18.49 -0.66
CA GLY A 134 6.36 19.50 -1.72
C GLY A 134 6.11 18.90 -3.10
N HIS A 135 6.33 17.60 -3.26
CA HIS A 135 6.12 16.85 -4.50
C HIS A 135 4.87 15.94 -4.45
N LEU A 136 4.04 16.07 -3.42
CA LEU A 136 2.92 15.13 -3.17
C LEU A 136 1.97 15.02 -4.38
N HIS A 137 1.61 16.13 -5.03
CA HIS A 137 0.69 16.15 -6.17
C HIS A 137 1.21 15.49 -7.45
N ARG A 138 2.53 15.31 -7.55
CA ARG A 138 3.21 14.88 -8.78
C ARG A 138 4.37 13.96 -8.46
N GLY A 139 4.31 13.29 -7.33
CA GLY A 139 5.41 12.52 -6.80
C GLY A 139 5.03 11.07 -6.51
N LEU A 140 5.57 10.57 -5.40
CA LEU A 140 5.49 9.17 -5.01
C LEU A 140 4.06 8.64 -4.88
N LEU A 141 3.11 9.48 -4.43
CA LEU A 141 1.72 9.06 -4.25
C LEU A 141 0.98 8.83 -5.57
N VAL A 142 1.29 9.61 -6.61
CA VAL A 142 0.74 9.38 -7.95
C VAL A 142 1.26 8.07 -8.53
N MET A 143 2.55 7.79 -8.36
CA MET A 143 3.13 6.52 -8.79
C MET A 143 2.56 5.32 -8.04
N HIS A 144 2.32 5.46 -6.74
CA HIS A 144 1.61 4.47 -5.95
C HIS A 144 0.27 4.11 -6.61
N GLY A 145 -0.58 5.10 -6.91
CA GLY A 145 -1.86 4.85 -7.60
C GLY A 145 -1.73 4.19 -8.98
N ILE A 146 -0.66 4.49 -9.71
CA ILE A 146 -0.39 3.83 -11.00
C ILE A 146 0.08 2.38 -10.79
N ASP A 147 0.83 2.10 -9.72
CA ASP A 147 1.22 0.73 -9.38
C ASP A 147 -0.01 -0.11 -9.01
N GLU A 148 -0.98 0.47 -8.27
CA GLU A 148 -2.24 -0.19 -7.91
C GLU A 148 -3.09 -0.58 -9.12
N GLY A 149 -3.43 0.37 -9.98
CA GLY A 149 -4.38 0.17 -11.09
C GLY A 149 -3.75 0.07 -12.47
N GLY A 150 -2.43 0.05 -12.58
CA GLY A 150 -1.71 -0.07 -13.85
C GLY A 150 -1.92 1.09 -14.82
N GLU A 151 -1.65 0.81 -16.08
CA GLU A 151 -1.83 1.72 -17.22
C GLU A 151 -2.71 1.03 -18.28
N PRO A 152 -4.03 0.95 -18.07
CA PRO A 152 -4.95 0.19 -18.92
C PRO A 152 -4.97 0.71 -20.37
N GLU A 153 -4.71 1.99 -20.60
CA GLU A 153 -4.59 2.58 -21.93
C GLU A 153 -3.37 2.05 -22.72
N LYS A 154 -2.36 1.52 -22.02
CA LYS A 154 -1.18 0.85 -22.61
C LYS A 154 -1.32 -0.68 -22.56
N GLY A 155 -2.41 -1.21 -22.00
CA GLY A 155 -2.59 -2.64 -21.79
C GLY A 155 -1.65 -3.23 -20.73
N ILE A 156 -1.23 -2.42 -19.74
CA ILE A 156 -0.35 -2.82 -18.65
C ILE A 156 -1.16 -2.87 -17.35
N GLY A 157 -1.29 -4.05 -16.75
CA GLY A 157 -1.97 -4.24 -15.48
C GLY A 157 -1.11 -3.83 -14.30
N GLY A 158 -1.75 -3.32 -13.25
CA GLY A 158 -1.16 -3.04 -11.94
C GLY A 158 -1.33 -4.22 -10.97
N HIS A 159 -1.25 -3.92 -9.67
CA HIS A 159 -1.48 -4.91 -8.62
C HIS A 159 -2.87 -5.55 -8.76
N ASP A 160 -3.89 -4.80 -9.12
CA ASP A 160 -5.25 -5.28 -9.37
C ASP A 160 -5.29 -6.47 -10.34
N VAL A 161 -4.60 -6.34 -11.47
CA VAL A 161 -4.48 -7.39 -12.49
C VAL A 161 -3.56 -8.50 -12.01
N MET A 162 -2.46 -8.20 -11.30
CA MET A 162 -1.53 -9.17 -10.76
C MET A 162 -2.24 -10.16 -9.81
N TRP A 163 -3.11 -9.68 -8.93
CA TRP A 163 -3.93 -10.52 -8.05
C TRP A 163 -4.89 -11.42 -8.82
N VAL A 164 -5.54 -10.89 -9.87
CA VAL A 164 -6.44 -11.68 -10.73
C VAL A 164 -5.66 -12.77 -11.47
N VAL A 165 -4.50 -12.45 -12.02
CA VAL A 165 -3.63 -13.42 -12.71
C VAL A 165 -3.16 -14.49 -11.74
N ALA A 166 -2.68 -14.13 -10.54
CA ALA A 166 -2.26 -15.09 -9.52
C ALA A 166 -3.39 -16.03 -9.10
N ARG A 167 -4.61 -15.50 -8.91
CA ARG A 167 -5.81 -16.28 -8.62
C ARG A 167 -6.11 -17.28 -9.72
N ASP A 168 -6.12 -16.84 -10.96
CA ASP A 168 -6.50 -17.65 -12.11
C ASP A 168 -5.46 -18.71 -12.43
N LEU A 169 -4.19 -18.45 -12.21
CA LEU A 169 -3.11 -19.42 -12.26
C LEU A 169 -3.31 -20.53 -11.21
N ALA A 170 -3.57 -20.19 -9.97
CA ALA A 170 -3.67 -21.16 -8.89
C ALA A 170 -4.95 -21.99 -8.93
N LEU A 171 -6.10 -21.37 -9.22
CA LEU A 171 -7.42 -21.99 -9.05
C LEU A 171 -8.19 -22.19 -10.38
N GLY A 172 -7.71 -21.61 -11.46
CA GLY A 172 -8.39 -21.58 -12.75
C GLY A 172 -9.31 -20.38 -12.92
N GLU A 173 -9.44 -19.94 -14.17
CA GLU A 173 -10.34 -18.82 -14.51
C GLU A 173 -11.79 -19.16 -14.17
N ARG A 174 -12.49 -18.20 -13.56
CA ARG A 174 -13.92 -18.33 -13.22
C ARG A 174 -14.26 -19.57 -12.40
N ALA A 175 -13.32 -20.08 -11.60
CA ALA A 175 -13.54 -21.27 -10.77
C ALA A 175 -14.72 -21.09 -9.80
N TYR A 176 -15.00 -19.85 -9.36
CA TYR A 176 -16.11 -19.51 -8.47
C TYR A 176 -16.80 -18.22 -8.92
N PRO A 177 -18.05 -17.97 -8.47
CA PRO A 177 -18.76 -16.73 -8.71
C PRO A 177 -17.99 -15.52 -8.17
N ASP A 178 -18.10 -14.39 -8.84
CA ASP A 178 -17.51 -13.13 -8.43
C ASP A 178 -17.99 -12.67 -7.04
N VAL A 179 -17.18 -11.86 -6.35
CA VAL A 179 -17.45 -11.36 -5.02
C VAL A 179 -17.03 -9.89 -4.93
N GLU A 180 -17.83 -9.08 -4.23
CA GLU A 180 -17.51 -7.68 -4.01
C GLU A 180 -16.75 -7.49 -2.69
N PRO A 181 -15.77 -6.59 -2.64
CA PRO A 181 -15.09 -6.21 -1.41
C PRO A 181 -16.02 -5.39 -0.50
N PRO A 182 -15.72 -5.30 0.80
CA PRO A 182 -16.43 -4.38 1.68
C PRO A 182 -16.33 -2.93 1.16
N GLU A 183 -17.31 -2.11 1.52
CA GLU A 183 -17.37 -0.71 1.09
C GLU A 183 -16.14 0.07 1.53
N THR A 184 -15.67 -0.15 2.75
CA THR A 184 -14.45 0.44 3.30
C THR A 184 -13.62 -0.56 4.08
N ILE A 185 -12.30 -0.42 4.00
CA ILE A 185 -11.31 -1.17 4.80
C ILE A 185 -10.58 -0.26 5.79
N SER A 186 -10.76 1.06 5.70
CA SER A 186 -10.22 2.04 6.64
C SER A 186 -11.02 2.07 7.94
N ARG A 187 -10.49 2.77 8.95
CA ARG A 187 -11.22 3.05 10.17
C ARG A 187 -12.49 3.85 9.86
N PRO A 188 -13.67 3.42 10.33
CA PRO A 188 -14.91 4.18 10.15
C PRO A 188 -14.81 5.55 10.82
N GLU A 189 -15.22 6.59 10.12
CA GLU A 189 -15.34 7.93 10.69
C GLU A 189 -16.62 8.01 11.52
N ALA A 190 -16.49 8.39 12.80
CA ALA A 190 -17.63 8.57 13.70
C ALA A 190 -18.30 9.96 13.58
N GLY A 191 -17.88 10.76 12.59
CA GLY A 191 -18.39 12.13 12.40
C GLY A 191 -17.79 13.18 13.34
N GLU A 192 -16.96 12.77 14.30
CA GLU A 192 -16.22 13.68 15.18
C GLU A 192 -14.86 14.04 14.56
N ARG A 193 -14.49 15.32 14.65
CA ARG A 193 -13.18 15.78 14.18
C ARG A 193 -12.07 15.32 15.11
N LEU A 194 -11.05 14.66 14.53
CA LEU A 194 -9.93 14.09 15.26
C LEU A 194 -8.70 15.00 15.28
N MET A 195 -8.65 15.98 14.37
CA MET A 195 -7.63 17.02 14.27
C MET A 195 -8.30 18.41 14.15
N PRO A 196 -9.12 18.84 15.16
CA PRO A 196 -9.92 20.07 15.08
C PRO A 196 -9.07 21.33 15.01
N GLU A 197 -7.78 21.25 15.30
CA GLU A 197 -6.81 22.32 15.17
C GLU A 197 -6.55 22.73 13.72
N LEU A 198 -6.79 21.82 12.76
CA LEU A 198 -6.55 22.05 11.34
C LEU A 198 -7.85 22.38 10.59
N PRO A 199 -7.79 23.09 9.44
CA PRO A 199 -8.93 23.14 8.54
C PRO A 199 -9.34 21.73 8.07
N PRO A 200 -10.65 21.46 7.81
CA PRO A 200 -11.18 20.13 7.51
C PRO A 200 -10.49 19.42 6.35
N GLU A 201 -10.12 20.15 5.30
CA GLU A 201 -9.47 19.60 4.11
C GLU A 201 -8.06 19.04 4.42
N TYR A 202 -7.32 19.66 5.32
CA TYR A 202 -6.00 19.16 5.77
C TYR A 202 -6.12 18.02 6.76
N GLU A 203 -7.12 18.08 7.66
CA GLU A 203 -7.45 16.93 8.51
C GLU A 203 -7.77 15.69 7.68
N GLY A 204 -8.64 15.86 6.66
CA GLY A 204 -9.01 14.78 5.74
C GLY A 204 -7.78 14.19 5.04
N MET A 205 -6.88 15.04 4.54
CA MET A 205 -5.66 14.61 3.87
C MET A 205 -4.71 13.86 4.82
N LEU A 206 -4.43 14.39 6.01
CA LEU A 206 -3.54 13.75 6.96
C LEU A 206 -4.13 12.43 7.48
N SER A 207 -5.43 12.40 7.75
CA SER A 207 -6.16 11.18 8.10
C SER A 207 -6.03 10.13 6.99
N PHE A 208 -6.20 10.55 5.74
CA PHE A 208 -6.06 9.68 4.58
C PHE A 208 -4.66 9.06 4.48
N LEU A 209 -3.58 9.85 4.55
CA LEU A 209 -2.20 9.35 4.48
C LEU A 209 -1.90 8.34 5.60
N MET A 210 -2.39 8.59 6.83
CA MET A 210 -2.18 7.69 7.95
C MET A 210 -3.02 6.40 7.84
N ASN A 211 -4.27 6.47 7.36
CA ASN A 211 -5.07 5.27 7.08
C ASN A 211 -4.46 4.46 5.94
N LEU A 212 -3.94 5.11 4.90
CA LEU A 212 -3.26 4.44 3.80
C LEU A 212 -2.02 3.69 4.31
N LEU A 213 -1.15 4.34 5.10
CA LEU A 213 0.00 3.66 5.71
C LEU A 213 -0.43 2.44 6.56
N LEU A 214 -1.51 2.56 7.33
CA LEU A 214 -2.05 1.45 8.12
C LEU A 214 -2.45 0.27 7.23
N ILE A 215 -3.11 0.54 6.10
CA ILE A 215 -3.60 -0.46 5.16
C ILE A 215 -2.42 -1.15 4.50
N GLU A 216 -1.50 -0.39 3.89
CA GLU A 216 -0.32 -0.88 3.20
C GLU A 216 0.58 -1.72 4.12
N PHE A 217 0.87 -1.19 5.31
CA PHE A 217 1.72 -1.88 6.26
C PHE A 217 1.12 -3.21 6.75
N ARG A 218 -0.20 -3.27 6.94
CA ARG A 218 -0.89 -4.50 7.36
C ARG A 218 -1.16 -5.47 6.22
N ALA A 219 -1.16 -5.03 4.98
CA ALA A 219 -1.34 -5.88 3.81
C ALA A 219 -0.29 -6.99 3.76
N GLU A 220 0.94 -6.71 4.21
CA GLU A 220 2.04 -7.68 4.31
C GLU A 220 1.64 -8.99 5.01
N ILE A 221 0.83 -8.95 6.07
CA ILE A 221 0.35 -10.17 6.77
C ILE A 221 -0.44 -11.05 5.80
N GLY A 222 -1.29 -10.41 5.00
CA GLY A 222 -2.15 -11.08 4.03
C GLY A 222 -1.38 -11.66 2.87
N PHE A 223 -0.47 -10.88 2.34
CA PHE A 223 0.32 -11.24 1.17
C PHE A 223 1.31 -12.36 1.50
N ALA A 224 2.00 -12.26 2.64
CA ALA A 224 2.89 -13.32 3.13
C ALA A 224 2.13 -14.65 3.34
N ALA A 225 0.98 -14.61 4.00
CA ALA A 225 0.15 -15.81 4.22
C ALA A 225 -0.36 -16.40 2.90
N THR A 226 -0.74 -15.56 1.94
CA THR A 226 -1.17 -16.01 0.60
C THR A 226 -0.04 -16.70 -0.13
N GLN A 227 1.16 -16.12 -0.12
CA GLN A 227 2.34 -16.69 -0.76
C GLN A 227 2.72 -18.04 -0.11
N GLU A 228 2.62 -18.16 1.22
CA GLU A 228 2.87 -19.42 1.94
C GLU A 228 1.88 -20.50 1.53
N VAL A 229 0.58 -20.18 1.43
CA VAL A 229 -0.44 -21.14 0.96
C VAL A 229 -0.17 -21.57 -0.49
N LEU A 230 0.17 -20.66 -1.40
CA LEU A 230 0.47 -20.95 -2.79
C LEU A 230 1.70 -21.83 -2.96
N ARG A 231 2.71 -21.69 -2.09
CA ARG A 231 3.94 -22.49 -2.09
C ARG A 231 3.80 -23.84 -1.39
N ASN A 232 2.68 -24.13 -0.75
CA ASN A 232 2.49 -25.40 -0.07
C ASN A 232 2.48 -26.56 -1.07
N GLU A 233 3.48 -27.45 -0.98
CA GLU A 233 3.70 -28.57 -1.90
C GLU A 233 2.56 -29.60 -1.91
N CYS A 234 1.75 -29.65 -0.87
CA CYS A 234 0.61 -30.55 -0.76
C CYS A 234 -0.66 -30.00 -1.43
N LEU A 235 -0.64 -28.75 -1.86
CA LEU A 235 -1.79 -28.07 -2.49
C LEU A 235 -1.55 -27.89 -4.00
N PHE A 236 -2.63 -27.67 -4.73
CA PHE A 236 -2.62 -27.37 -6.17
C PHE A 236 -1.86 -28.41 -7.00
N LEU A 237 -1.97 -29.71 -6.66
CA LEU A 237 -1.18 -30.77 -7.23
C LEU A 237 -1.28 -30.84 -8.77
N ASP A 238 -2.46 -30.60 -9.33
CA ASP A 238 -2.69 -30.59 -10.78
C ASP A 238 -2.24 -29.29 -11.47
N ARG A 239 -1.86 -28.27 -10.68
CA ARG A 239 -1.47 -26.91 -11.12
C ARG A 239 -0.28 -26.39 -10.34
N ARG A 240 0.64 -27.26 -9.96
CA ARG A 240 1.75 -26.90 -9.06
C ARG A 240 2.65 -25.81 -9.64
N ALA A 241 2.95 -25.90 -10.94
CA ALA A 241 3.79 -24.90 -11.61
C ALA A 241 3.10 -23.52 -11.67
N GLU A 242 1.81 -23.52 -11.99
CA GLU A 242 1.01 -22.30 -12.03
C GLU A 242 0.82 -21.68 -10.64
N ALA A 243 0.67 -22.50 -9.59
CA ALA A 243 0.59 -22.01 -8.23
C ALA A 243 1.92 -21.42 -7.74
N GLU A 244 3.07 -21.97 -8.17
CA GLU A 244 4.38 -21.36 -7.91
C GLU A 244 4.54 -20.04 -8.64
N GLU A 245 4.14 -19.95 -9.91
CA GLU A 245 4.13 -18.69 -10.65
C GLU A 245 3.24 -17.65 -9.98
N ALA A 246 2.05 -18.06 -9.48
CA ALA A 246 1.18 -17.19 -8.69
C ALA A 246 1.86 -16.70 -7.41
N ALA A 247 2.59 -17.56 -6.71
CA ALA A 247 3.35 -17.17 -5.52
C ALA A 247 4.47 -16.18 -5.84
N GLU A 248 5.13 -16.33 -7.01
CA GLU A 248 6.12 -15.36 -7.48
C GLU A 248 5.48 -13.99 -7.80
N ILE A 249 4.29 -13.97 -8.42
CA ILE A 249 3.55 -12.74 -8.67
C ILE A 249 3.22 -12.02 -7.35
N VAL A 250 2.70 -12.75 -6.35
CA VAL A 250 2.43 -12.18 -5.02
C VAL A 250 3.73 -11.66 -4.37
N GLY A 251 4.85 -12.36 -4.57
CA GLY A 251 6.15 -11.90 -4.09
C GLY A 251 6.59 -10.56 -4.71
N ARG A 252 6.29 -10.34 -5.99
CA ARG A 252 6.59 -9.07 -6.70
C ARG A 252 5.70 -7.94 -6.21
N ILE A 253 4.40 -8.18 -5.99
CA ILE A 253 3.51 -7.20 -5.34
C ILE A 253 4.11 -6.79 -3.98
N ARG A 254 4.51 -7.74 -3.14
CA ARG A 254 5.12 -7.46 -1.84
C ARG A 254 6.42 -6.63 -1.95
N GLU A 255 7.20 -6.81 -3.01
CA GLU A 255 8.40 -6.01 -3.26
C GLU A 255 8.04 -4.56 -3.64
N ASP A 256 6.97 -4.38 -4.41
CA ASP A 256 6.46 -3.05 -4.79
C ASP A 256 5.87 -2.33 -3.57
N GLU A 257 5.13 -3.03 -2.70
CA GLU A 257 4.55 -2.48 -1.46
C GLU A 257 5.58 -1.91 -0.48
N LEU A 258 6.79 -2.44 -0.46
CA LEU A 258 7.86 -1.84 0.35
C LEU A 258 8.13 -0.39 -0.03
N ILE A 259 8.00 -0.05 -1.32
CA ILE A 259 8.20 1.32 -1.82
C ILE A 259 7.02 2.20 -1.39
N HIS A 260 5.80 1.67 -1.42
CA HIS A 260 4.60 2.37 -0.96
C HIS A 260 4.69 2.71 0.53
N VAL A 261 4.97 1.72 1.36
CA VAL A 261 5.16 1.90 2.80
C VAL A 261 6.27 2.90 3.11
N GLU A 262 7.45 2.78 2.46
CA GLU A 262 8.56 3.71 2.70
C GLU A 262 8.23 5.14 2.31
N SER A 263 7.51 5.35 1.19
CA SER A 263 7.09 6.68 0.75
C SER A 263 6.13 7.34 1.74
N LEU A 264 5.17 6.59 2.26
CA LEU A 264 4.22 7.08 3.27
C LEU A 264 4.91 7.37 4.61
N ARG A 265 5.85 6.52 5.01
CA ARG A 265 6.70 6.77 6.20
C ARG A 265 7.57 8.01 6.05
N LEU A 266 8.04 8.30 4.85
CA LEU A 266 8.80 9.51 4.55
C LEU A 266 7.91 10.76 4.68
N TYR A 267 6.71 10.77 4.08
CA TYR A 267 5.77 11.87 4.21
C TYR A 267 5.40 12.16 5.67
N LEU A 268 5.06 11.13 6.44
CA LEU A 268 4.70 11.30 7.84
C LEU A 268 5.90 11.67 8.72
N GLY A 269 7.09 11.18 8.40
CA GLY A 269 8.32 11.57 9.05
C GLY A 269 8.65 13.06 8.83
N GLU A 270 8.50 13.56 7.61
CA GLU A 270 8.66 15.00 7.32
C GLU A 270 7.60 15.83 8.05
N LEU A 271 6.31 15.43 8.00
CA LEU A 271 5.23 16.14 8.69
C LEU A 271 5.47 16.28 10.20
N ARG A 272 6.02 15.27 10.85
CA ARG A 272 6.33 15.34 12.30
C ARG A 272 7.34 16.41 12.66
N GLU A 273 8.29 16.69 11.78
CA GLU A 273 9.34 17.70 12.00
C GLU A 273 8.86 19.14 11.72
N LEU A 274 7.72 19.30 11.05
CA LEU A 274 7.21 20.59 10.60
C LEU A 274 6.24 21.22 11.59
N THR A 275 6.01 22.52 11.41
CA THR A 275 5.08 23.33 12.19
C THR A 275 3.83 23.63 11.36
N LEU A 276 2.66 23.29 11.89
CA LEU A 276 1.38 23.49 11.23
C LEU A 276 0.68 24.75 11.78
N ARG A 277 0.08 25.55 10.90
CA ARG A 277 -0.80 26.67 11.27
C ARG A 277 -2.16 26.12 11.69
N THR A 278 -2.69 26.63 12.78
CA THR A 278 -4.00 26.22 13.31
C THR A 278 -5.11 27.19 12.93
N VAL A 279 -6.36 26.72 12.99
CA VAL A 279 -7.57 27.52 12.65
C VAL A 279 -7.77 28.75 13.52
N ASP A 280 -7.23 28.76 14.73
CA ASP A 280 -7.26 29.89 15.66
C ASP A 280 -6.14 30.92 15.44
N GLY A 281 -5.31 30.73 14.41
CA GLY A 281 -4.19 31.60 14.05
C GLY A 281 -2.89 31.30 14.83
N GLY A 282 -2.87 30.22 15.61
CA GLY A 282 -1.66 29.72 16.28
C GLY A 282 -0.86 28.77 15.41
N THR A 283 -0.02 27.99 16.07
CA THR A 283 0.79 26.92 15.45
C THR A 283 0.88 25.71 16.37
N ILE A 284 1.04 24.53 15.79
CA ILE A 284 1.23 23.26 16.51
C ILE A 284 2.33 22.44 15.80
N ARG A 285 3.08 21.66 16.58
CA ARG A 285 4.06 20.73 16.00
C ARG A 285 3.35 19.57 15.30
N GLY A 286 3.82 19.22 14.11
CA GLY A 286 3.26 18.08 13.36
C GLY A 286 3.27 16.79 14.16
N ALA A 287 4.33 16.52 14.95
CA ALA A 287 4.41 15.35 15.82
C ALA A 287 3.21 15.25 16.78
N GLU A 288 2.72 16.35 17.35
CA GLU A 288 1.60 16.34 18.30
C GLU A 288 0.30 15.84 17.65
N ILE A 289 0.06 16.24 16.40
CA ILE A 289 -1.13 15.83 15.64
C ILE A 289 -0.96 14.41 15.10
N ILE A 290 0.15 14.14 14.43
CA ILE A 290 0.40 12.85 13.77
C ILE A 290 0.42 11.73 14.79
N ASP A 291 1.21 11.86 15.87
CA ASP A 291 1.35 10.80 16.87
C ASP A 291 0.03 10.53 17.61
N ARG A 292 -0.74 11.59 17.93
CA ARG A 292 -2.07 11.45 18.57
C ARG A 292 -3.03 10.65 17.70
N PHE A 293 -3.14 11.01 16.43
CA PHE A 293 -4.05 10.32 15.50
C PHE A 293 -3.59 8.89 15.23
N TRP A 294 -2.29 8.69 14.98
CA TRP A 294 -1.71 7.37 14.71
C TRP A 294 -1.91 6.39 15.88
N ASN A 295 -1.66 6.84 17.11
CA ASN A 295 -1.92 6.01 18.28
C ASN A 295 -3.39 5.55 18.38
N GLY A 296 -4.32 6.41 17.96
CA GLY A 296 -5.73 6.06 17.84
C GLY A 296 -6.00 5.01 16.76
N LEU A 297 -5.31 5.08 15.61
CA LEU A 297 -5.40 4.08 14.55
C LEU A 297 -4.82 2.74 14.97
N VAL A 298 -3.63 2.73 15.58
CA VAL A 298 -3.00 1.50 16.09
C VAL A 298 -3.91 0.82 17.11
N ARG A 299 -4.44 1.58 18.07
CA ARG A 299 -5.40 1.03 19.04
C ARG A 299 -6.64 0.46 18.35
N TRP A 300 -7.22 1.19 17.42
CA TRP A 300 -8.37 0.68 16.67
C TRP A 300 -8.04 -0.63 15.96
N ALA A 301 -6.93 -0.71 15.28
CA ALA A 301 -6.54 -1.88 14.49
C ALA A 301 -6.18 -3.10 15.34
N THR A 302 -5.57 -2.88 16.53
CA THR A 302 -5.05 -3.97 17.37
C THR A 302 -5.97 -4.37 18.52
N VAL A 303 -6.90 -3.49 18.92
CA VAL A 303 -7.79 -3.73 20.06
C VAL A 303 -9.26 -3.68 19.66
N ASP A 304 -9.72 -2.57 19.09
CA ASP A 304 -11.15 -2.33 18.88
C ASP A 304 -11.73 -3.18 17.75
N GLN A 305 -11.06 -3.21 16.59
CA GLN A 305 -11.48 -4.01 15.43
C GLN A 305 -11.51 -5.53 15.75
N PRO A 306 -10.48 -6.14 16.35
CA PRO A 306 -10.54 -7.55 16.77
C PRO A 306 -11.64 -7.86 17.77
N ALA A 307 -11.93 -6.94 18.72
CA ALA A 307 -13.02 -7.11 19.67
C ALA A 307 -14.40 -7.07 19.02
N ILE A 308 -14.59 -6.24 17.99
CA ILE A 308 -15.83 -6.20 17.19
C ILE A 308 -15.96 -7.49 16.39
N ALA A 309 -14.91 -7.92 15.70
CA ALA A 309 -14.90 -9.16 14.91
C ALA A 309 -15.19 -10.39 15.77
N ALA A 310 -14.64 -10.47 16.98
CA ALA A 310 -14.92 -11.55 17.91
C ALA A 310 -16.38 -11.58 18.35
N ARG A 311 -17.01 -10.43 18.62
CA ARG A 311 -18.45 -10.38 18.97
C ARG A 311 -19.33 -10.85 17.82
N ASN A 312 -19.08 -10.36 16.60
CA ASN A 312 -19.87 -10.73 15.43
C ASN A 312 -19.71 -12.20 15.02
N ALA A 313 -18.66 -12.89 15.48
CA ALA A 313 -18.49 -14.33 15.25
C ALA A 313 -19.31 -15.21 16.19
N TYR A 314 -19.88 -14.66 17.24
CA TYR A 314 -20.73 -15.37 18.22
C TYR A 314 -22.24 -15.10 18.01
N ASP A 315 -22.62 -14.08 17.23
CA ASP A 315 -23.99 -13.77 16.83
C ASP A 315 -24.34 -14.43 15.48
#